data_18d3880e1acc5e7b0d8ea6d8dff0cb26
#
_entry.id   18d3880e1acc5e7b0d8ea6d8dff0cb26
#
_cell.length_a   1.000
_cell.length_b   1.000
_cell.length_c   1.000
_cell.angle_alpha   90.00
_cell.angle_beta   90.00
_cell.angle_gamma   90.00
#
_symmetry.space_group_name_H-M   'P 1'
#
loop_
_entity.id
_entity.type
_entity.pdbx_description
1 polymer ?
#
loop_
_entity_poly.entity_id
_entity_poly.type
_entity_poly.pdbx_seq_one_letter_code
_entity_poly.pdbx_strand_id
1 'polypeptide(L)'
;MSDSITTDRELADREDEQKTGGQAPATPQDDNKATPPARRKRLIALLGAAVVLAGAAYGGYYLTEGRYHEVTDDAYVSGNLVQLTPQVTGTVIAVNTDDTQIVKQGDPVVTLDPADAKLALADAEAQLGQTVRRVSGLYVNNDFYAANVAQREADLGRARDDLRRRAAVADTGAVSAEDIAHARDAVSVAQAALEAARQQGEANHALTDRTTVEQHPDVQAAAAKVRTAWLAYARDTLPAPVTGYVAQRRVQVGQRVAPGTPLMAIVPLDGVWVDANFKEVQLKHMRIGQPVTLTSDVYGRGVRYHGRIEGFSAGTGSAFATLPAQNATGNWIKIVQRLPVRIALDPAELAAHPLRIGLSMAVDADTRDESGSQLGAAQNTRYRTDVFAHYDAQADAEIDKIIRQNEMVSRAMAAQPQSQPQSQRVASHEHKANAG
;
A
#
# COMPACT_ATOMS: atom_id res chain seq x y z
N MET A 1 -41.12 -31.50 -34.54
CA MET A 1 -40.72 -32.27 -35.73
C MET A 1 -39.62 -33.16 -35.21
N SER A 2 -39.99 -34.35 -34.78
CA SER A 2 -40.01 -35.60 -35.58
C SER A 2 -38.61 -36.12 -35.77
N ASP A 3 -38.17 -37.27 -35.47
CA ASP A 3 -38.75 -38.57 -35.10
C ASP A 3 -37.55 -39.42 -34.58
N SER A 4 -37.69 -40.16 -33.52
CA SER A 4 -38.14 -41.60 -33.46
C SER A 4 -37.21 -42.53 -34.24
N ILE A 5 -36.76 -43.63 -33.71
CA ILE A 5 -37.40 -44.97 -33.53
C ILE A 5 -36.31 -45.90 -33.03
N THR A 6 -36.44 -46.55 -31.85
CA THR A 6 -37.02 -47.88 -31.61
C THR A 6 -36.35 -49.03 -32.39
N THR A 7 -35.89 -50.14 -31.82
CA THR A 7 -36.64 -51.31 -31.40
C THR A 7 -35.60 -52.33 -30.88
N ASP A 8 -35.69 -52.90 -29.72
CA ASP A 8 -36.50 -54.03 -29.28
C ASP A 8 -36.10 -55.42 -29.80
N ARG A 9 -36.10 -56.33 -28.82
CA ARG A 9 -36.54 -57.75 -28.80
C ARG A 9 -35.50 -58.81 -29.08
N GLU A 10 -35.49 -59.88 -28.42
CA GLU A 10 -36.27 -60.74 -27.53
C GLU A 10 -35.50 -62.06 -27.46
N LEU A 11 -35.31 -62.56 -26.26
CA LEU A 11 -36.00 -63.68 -25.65
C LEU A 11 -35.94 -65.06 -26.33
N ALA A 12 -35.62 -65.97 -25.49
CA ALA A 12 -36.26 -67.29 -25.23
C ALA A 12 -35.51 -68.54 -25.66
N ASP A 13 -35.17 -69.28 -24.64
CA ASP A 13 -35.72 -70.62 -24.24
C ASP A 13 -35.63 -71.72 -25.28
N ARG A 14 -35.08 -72.79 -24.83
CA ARG A 14 -35.64 -74.16 -24.64
C ARG A 14 -34.56 -75.20 -24.38
N GLU A 15 -34.61 -75.74 -23.24
CA GLU A 15 -34.88 -77.11 -22.85
C GLU A 15 -35.05 -78.14 -23.99
N ASP A 16 -34.39 -79.16 -23.94
CA ASP A 16 -34.85 -80.58 -23.58
C ASP A 16 -33.94 -81.69 -24.15
N GLU A 17 -33.61 -82.52 -23.26
CA GLU A 17 -33.71 -84.03 -23.20
C GLU A 17 -33.08 -84.90 -24.30
N GLN A 18 -32.36 -85.79 -23.86
CA GLN A 18 -32.51 -87.28 -23.69
C GLN A 18 -31.29 -88.09 -24.19
N LYS A 19 -30.78 -88.80 -23.20
CA LYS A 19 -30.44 -90.23 -23.17
C LYS A 19 -29.89 -90.93 -24.43
N THR A 20 -28.78 -91.59 -24.23
CA THR A 20 -28.59 -93.05 -24.02
C THR A 20 -27.11 -93.43 -24.12
N GLY A 21 -26.63 -94.14 -23.15
CA GLY A 21 -26.24 -95.53 -23.17
C GLY A 21 -24.86 -95.86 -23.77
N GLY A 22 -23.99 -96.39 -22.98
CA GLY A 22 -23.06 -97.37 -23.47
C GLY A 22 -21.62 -97.31 -22.95
N GLN A 23 -21.40 -98.24 -21.98
CA GLN A 23 -20.13 -98.99 -21.78
C GLN A 23 -18.83 -98.26 -21.53
N ALA A 24 -18.34 -98.54 -20.35
CA ALA A 24 -16.93 -98.51 -19.97
C ALA A 24 -16.07 -99.41 -20.86
N PRO A 25 -14.79 -99.09 -21.05
CA PRO A 25 -13.79 -99.76 -20.24
C PRO A 25 -12.56 -98.94 -19.88
N ALA A 26 -11.93 -99.39 -18.83
CA ALA A 26 -10.52 -99.43 -18.49
C ALA A 26 -9.79 -98.10 -18.14
N THR A 27 -9.50 -98.03 -16.88
CA THR A 27 -8.44 -97.25 -16.20
C THR A 27 -7.09 -97.28 -16.87
N PRO A 28 -6.41 -96.15 -16.90
CA PRO A 28 -5.00 -96.14 -16.61
C PRO A 28 -4.77 -95.51 -15.23
N GLN A 29 -4.02 -96.22 -14.43
CA GLN A 29 -3.44 -95.73 -13.17
C GLN A 29 -2.63 -94.46 -13.44
N ASP A 30 -3.06 -93.42 -12.91
CA ASP A 30 -2.23 -92.16 -12.83
C ASP A 30 -1.57 -92.16 -11.44
N ASP A 31 -0.27 -92.32 -11.51
CA ASP A 31 0.67 -92.22 -10.38
C ASP A 31 0.55 -90.81 -9.73
N ASN A 32 -0.44 -90.67 -8.91
CA ASN A 32 -0.55 -89.47 -8.08
C ASN A 32 0.39 -89.68 -6.88
N LYS A 33 1.67 -89.22 -7.09
CA LYS A 33 2.60 -89.06 -5.98
C LYS A 33 2.02 -88.04 -5.00
N ALA A 34 1.25 -88.54 -4.07
CA ALA A 34 0.80 -87.81 -2.90
C ALA A 34 2.02 -87.30 -2.13
N THR A 35 2.32 -86.01 -2.24
CA THR A 35 3.30 -85.33 -1.40
C THR A 35 2.95 -85.59 0.05
N PRO A 36 3.91 -86.06 0.88
CA PRO A 36 3.63 -86.54 2.22
C PRO A 36 2.96 -85.41 3.04
N PRO A 37 1.87 -85.73 3.77
CA PRO A 37 1.04 -84.73 4.47
C PRO A 37 1.82 -83.86 5.48
N ALA A 38 3.00 -84.30 5.89
CA ALA A 38 3.88 -83.60 6.79
C ALA A 38 4.54 -82.33 6.14
N ARG A 39 4.88 -82.41 4.85
CA ARG A 39 5.47 -81.21 4.14
C ARG A 39 4.45 -80.11 3.91
N ARG A 40 3.20 -80.48 3.57
CA ARG A 40 2.12 -79.49 3.37
C ARG A 40 1.74 -78.81 4.69
N LYS A 41 1.68 -79.55 5.81
CA LYS A 41 1.45 -78.96 7.14
C LYS A 41 2.59 -78.05 7.57
N ARG A 42 3.87 -78.39 7.28
CA ARG A 42 5.02 -77.50 7.56
C ARG A 42 5.02 -76.25 6.70
N LEU A 43 4.67 -76.33 5.42
CA LEU A 43 4.54 -75.14 4.55
C LEU A 43 3.41 -74.21 5.00
N ILE A 44 2.27 -74.78 5.38
CA ILE A 44 1.15 -73.97 5.94
C ILE A 44 1.55 -73.31 7.27
N ALA A 45 2.26 -74.06 8.12
CA ALA A 45 2.76 -73.50 9.40
C ALA A 45 3.82 -72.39 9.18
N LEU A 46 4.73 -72.55 8.19
CA LEU A 46 5.69 -71.51 7.80
C LEU A 46 5.00 -70.33 7.22
N LEU A 47 4.01 -70.50 6.37
CA LEU A 47 3.21 -69.43 5.82
C LEU A 47 2.44 -68.67 6.95
N GLY A 48 1.83 -69.39 7.87
CA GLY A 48 1.17 -68.84 9.04
C GLY A 48 2.14 -68.01 9.93
N ALA A 49 3.34 -68.61 10.20
CA ALA A 49 4.38 -67.89 10.95
C ALA A 49 4.87 -66.62 10.23
N ALA A 50 5.03 -66.69 8.92
CA ALA A 50 5.42 -65.50 8.10
C ALA A 50 4.34 -64.42 8.16
N VAL A 51 3.07 -64.76 8.07
CA VAL A 51 1.95 -63.80 8.20
C VAL A 51 1.88 -63.18 9.60
N VAL A 52 2.10 -64.00 10.66
CA VAL A 52 2.14 -63.49 12.05
C VAL A 52 3.34 -62.56 12.25
N LEU A 53 4.52 -62.92 11.73
CA LEU A 53 5.72 -62.06 11.79
C LEU A 53 5.53 -60.75 10.99
N ALA A 54 4.97 -60.81 9.79
CA ALA A 54 4.65 -59.65 8.99
C ALA A 54 3.60 -58.78 9.70
N GLY A 55 2.57 -59.38 10.31
CA GLY A 55 1.57 -58.70 11.13
C GLY A 55 2.18 -58.02 12.37
N ALA A 56 3.08 -58.73 13.07
CA ALA A 56 3.79 -58.18 14.22
C ALA A 56 4.76 -57.05 13.84
N ALA A 57 5.49 -57.19 12.70
CA ALA A 57 6.35 -56.14 12.18
C ALA A 57 5.55 -54.92 11.73
N TYR A 58 4.43 -55.11 11.02
CA TYR A 58 3.53 -54.05 10.64
C TYR A 58 2.88 -53.36 11.86
N GLY A 59 2.43 -54.15 12.85
CA GLY A 59 1.89 -53.65 14.11
C GLY A 59 2.94 -52.83 14.89
N GLY A 60 4.18 -53.35 14.96
CA GLY A 60 5.31 -52.59 15.56
C GLY A 60 5.59 -51.30 14.83
N TYR A 61 5.69 -51.33 13.52
CA TYR A 61 5.85 -50.09 12.69
C TYR A 61 4.70 -49.11 12.93
N TYR A 62 3.46 -49.59 12.90
CA TYR A 62 2.29 -48.74 13.12
C TYR A 62 2.29 -48.09 14.52
N LEU A 63 2.66 -48.83 15.57
CA LEU A 63 2.68 -48.35 16.94
C LEU A 63 3.84 -47.38 17.22
N THR A 64 4.96 -47.52 16.52
CA THR A 64 6.15 -46.68 16.73
C THR A 64 6.21 -45.45 15.81
N GLU A 65 5.73 -45.57 14.56
CA GLU A 65 5.83 -44.52 13.54
C GLU A 65 4.46 -44.15 13.00
N GLY A 66 3.71 -45.10 12.43
CA GLY A 66 2.53 -44.79 11.59
C GLY A 66 1.42 -44.02 12.27
N ARG A 67 1.27 -44.15 13.58
CA ARG A 67 0.21 -43.46 14.34
C ARG A 67 0.52 -41.97 14.60
N TYR A 68 1.77 -41.56 14.37
CA TYR A 68 2.21 -40.19 14.62
C TYR A 68 2.29 -39.31 13.34
N HIS A 69 1.97 -39.91 12.21
CA HIS A 69 1.99 -39.22 10.91
C HIS A 69 0.55 -38.96 10.45
N GLU A 70 0.24 -37.66 10.36
CA GLU A 70 -1.04 -37.19 9.82
C GLU A 70 -0.80 -36.66 8.40
N VAL A 71 -1.40 -37.35 7.41
CA VAL A 71 -1.17 -37.07 5.99
C VAL A 71 -2.42 -36.47 5.35
N THR A 72 -2.22 -35.47 4.48
CA THR A 72 -3.26 -34.94 3.59
C THR A 72 -2.67 -34.62 2.22
N ASP A 73 -3.43 -34.86 1.18
CA ASP A 73 -3.21 -34.48 -0.21
C ASP A 73 -4.04 -33.24 -0.62
N ASP A 74 -4.92 -32.79 0.29
CA ASP A 74 -5.74 -31.61 0.11
C ASP A 74 -5.02 -30.39 0.73
N ALA A 75 -3.93 -30.00 0.10
CA ALA A 75 -3.13 -28.86 0.51
C ALA A 75 -2.72 -28.02 -0.69
N TYR A 76 -2.73 -26.70 -0.52
CA TYR A 76 -2.45 -25.77 -1.58
C TYR A 76 -1.47 -24.69 -1.14
N VAL A 77 -0.59 -24.31 -2.04
CA VAL A 77 0.30 -23.16 -1.84
C VAL A 77 -0.54 -21.90 -1.86
N SER A 78 -0.48 -21.13 -0.79
CA SER A 78 -1.14 -19.85 -0.61
C SER A 78 -0.10 -18.72 -0.45
N GLY A 79 -0.51 -17.49 -0.65
CA GLY A 79 0.38 -16.34 -0.50
C GLY A 79 -0.39 -15.03 -0.55
N ASN A 80 0.34 -13.95 -0.29
CA ASN A 80 -0.24 -12.63 -0.38
C ASN A 80 -0.45 -12.22 -1.85
N LEU A 81 -1.64 -11.77 -2.16
CA LEU A 81 -1.98 -11.18 -3.44
C LEU A 81 -2.11 -9.66 -3.26
N VAL A 82 -1.03 -8.93 -3.58
CA VAL A 82 -0.99 -7.48 -3.42
C VAL A 82 -1.60 -6.83 -4.65
N GLN A 83 -2.81 -6.28 -4.50
CA GLN A 83 -3.50 -5.61 -5.60
C GLN A 83 -2.96 -4.20 -5.80
N LEU A 84 -2.56 -3.88 -7.03
CA LEU A 84 -2.18 -2.54 -7.44
C LEU A 84 -3.43 -1.78 -7.89
N THR A 85 -3.72 -0.68 -7.20
CA THR A 85 -4.85 0.21 -7.52
C THR A 85 -4.35 1.65 -7.64
N PRO A 86 -4.88 2.47 -8.57
CA PRO A 86 -4.54 3.88 -8.66
C PRO A 86 -5.11 4.65 -7.48
N GLN A 87 -4.44 5.72 -7.10
CA GLN A 87 -4.89 6.66 -6.06
C GLN A 87 -5.55 7.91 -6.67
N VAL A 88 -5.34 8.14 -7.96
CA VAL A 88 -5.89 9.25 -8.73
C VAL A 88 -6.62 8.73 -9.97
N THR A 89 -7.50 9.55 -10.53
CA THR A 89 -8.17 9.24 -11.79
C THR A 89 -7.32 9.72 -12.95
N GLY A 90 -7.10 8.88 -13.96
CA GLY A 90 -6.33 9.26 -15.13
C GLY A 90 -6.51 8.28 -16.30
N THR A 91 -5.94 8.61 -17.43
CA THR A 91 -5.84 7.71 -18.59
C THR A 91 -4.48 7.03 -18.58
N VAL A 92 -4.44 5.72 -18.75
CA VAL A 92 -3.19 4.95 -18.79
C VAL A 92 -2.45 5.24 -20.09
N ILE A 93 -1.23 5.77 -19.99
CA ILE A 93 -0.34 6.03 -21.14
C ILE A 93 0.71 4.96 -21.34
N ALA A 94 1.11 4.29 -20.24
CA ALA A 94 2.10 3.21 -20.31
C ALA A 94 1.80 2.13 -19.27
N VAL A 95 2.05 0.88 -19.65
CA VAL A 95 2.10 -0.29 -18.77
C VAL A 95 3.47 -0.91 -18.98
N ASN A 96 4.32 -0.83 -17.97
CA ASN A 96 5.75 -1.15 -18.08
C ASN A 96 6.06 -2.62 -17.77
N THR A 97 5.05 -3.41 -17.43
CA THR A 97 5.20 -4.83 -17.07
C THR A 97 4.00 -5.63 -17.55
N ASP A 98 4.21 -6.92 -17.73
CA ASP A 98 3.15 -7.85 -18.15
C ASP A 98 3.07 -9.05 -17.20
N ASP A 99 2.02 -9.87 -17.36
CA ASP A 99 1.87 -11.10 -16.60
C ASP A 99 3.13 -11.96 -16.68
N THR A 100 3.43 -12.65 -15.60
CA THR A 100 4.62 -13.52 -15.45
C THR A 100 5.97 -12.82 -15.29
N GLN A 101 6.05 -11.49 -15.45
CA GLN A 101 7.28 -10.73 -15.22
C GLN A 101 7.49 -10.47 -13.73
N ILE A 102 8.76 -10.35 -13.34
CA ILE A 102 9.15 -9.94 -11.99
C ILE A 102 9.34 -8.43 -11.94
N VAL A 103 8.82 -7.81 -10.89
CA VAL A 103 9.01 -6.39 -10.58
C VAL A 103 9.64 -6.25 -9.21
N LYS A 104 10.49 -5.24 -9.04
CA LYS A 104 11.06 -4.88 -7.75
C LYS A 104 10.20 -3.81 -7.09
N GLN A 105 10.19 -3.81 -5.77
CA GLN A 105 9.56 -2.75 -5.00
C GLN A 105 10.08 -1.38 -5.45
N GLY A 106 9.15 -0.46 -5.78
CA GLY A 106 9.47 0.88 -6.28
C GLY A 106 9.58 1.01 -7.80
N ASP A 107 9.66 -0.09 -8.55
CA ASP A 107 9.66 -0.02 -10.02
C ASP A 107 8.35 0.60 -10.54
N PRO A 108 8.42 1.52 -11.53
CA PRO A 108 7.21 2.09 -12.14
C PRO A 108 6.48 1.03 -12.98
N VAL A 109 5.29 0.64 -12.55
CA VAL A 109 4.50 -0.45 -13.18
C VAL A 109 3.49 0.11 -14.18
N VAL A 110 2.76 1.15 -13.80
CA VAL A 110 1.76 1.81 -14.64
C VAL A 110 1.99 3.31 -14.57
N THR A 111 1.84 3.99 -15.70
CA THR A 111 1.92 5.46 -15.79
C THR A 111 0.62 5.98 -16.36
N LEU A 112 0.02 6.93 -15.64
CA LEU A 112 -1.14 7.68 -16.09
C LEU A 112 -0.68 8.93 -16.84
N ASP A 113 -1.59 9.57 -17.57
CA ASP A 113 -1.35 10.84 -18.23
C ASP A 113 -1.22 11.96 -17.19
N PRO A 114 -0.02 12.57 -17.05
CA PRO A 114 0.23 13.58 -16.03
C PRO A 114 -0.15 15.00 -16.47
N ALA A 115 -0.74 15.19 -17.64
CA ALA A 115 -0.93 16.52 -18.21
C ALA A 115 -1.73 17.44 -17.30
N ASP A 116 -2.89 16.98 -16.81
CA ASP A 116 -3.76 17.76 -15.94
C ASP A 116 -3.11 18.00 -14.56
N ALA A 117 -2.50 16.97 -13.97
CA ALA A 117 -1.83 17.07 -12.68
C ALA A 117 -0.61 18.01 -12.74
N LYS A 118 0.17 17.96 -13.82
CA LYS A 118 1.31 18.84 -14.06
C LYS A 118 0.88 20.31 -14.21
N LEU A 119 -0.24 20.56 -14.90
CA LEU A 119 -0.79 21.91 -15.04
C LEU A 119 -1.29 22.44 -13.70
N ALA A 120 -2.01 21.63 -12.93
CA ALA A 120 -2.48 21.98 -11.59
C ALA A 120 -1.32 22.27 -10.63
N LEU A 121 -0.24 21.49 -10.71
CA LEU A 121 0.97 21.73 -9.94
C LEU A 121 1.60 23.07 -10.29
N ALA A 122 1.81 23.35 -11.58
CA ALA A 122 2.38 24.61 -12.04
C ALA A 122 1.55 25.84 -11.61
N ASP A 123 0.22 25.73 -11.62
CA ASP A 123 -0.67 26.79 -11.13
C ASP A 123 -0.50 26.99 -9.61
N ALA A 124 -0.47 25.90 -8.82
CA ALA A 124 -0.27 25.97 -7.38
C ALA A 124 1.10 26.57 -7.01
N GLU A 125 2.16 26.20 -7.74
CA GLU A 125 3.51 26.77 -7.57
C GLU A 125 3.54 28.27 -7.86
N ALA A 126 2.89 28.69 -8.95
CA ALA A 126 2.78 30.11 -9.30
C ALA A 126 2.02 30.91 -8.23
N GLN A 127 0.91 30.33 -7.70
CA GLN A 127 0.15 30.96 -6.60
C GLN A 127 0.97 31.07 -5.32
N LEU A 128 1.76 30.02 -4.96
CA LEU A 128 2.67 30.08 -3.82
C LEU A 128 3.70 31.19 -4.01
N GLY A 129 4.37 31.25 -5.16
CA GLY A 129 5.36 32.28 -5.47
C GLY A 129 4.77 33.69 -5.38
N GLN A 130 3.55 33.89 -5.88
CA GLN A 130 2.84 35.19 -5.76
C GLN A 130 2.52 35.53 -4.30
N THR A 131 2.06 34.54 -3.51
CA THR A 131 1.74 34.73 -2.10
C THR A 131 2.99 35.08 -1.28
N VAL A 132 4.11 34.36 -1.52
CA VAL A 132 5.39 34.65 -0.87
C VAL A 132 5.83 36.09 -1.14
N ARG A 133 5.76 36.56 -2.42
CA ARG A 133 6.11 37.96 -2.77
C ARG A 133 5.19 38.96 -2.10
N ARG A 134 3.87 38.71 -2.05
CA ARG A 134 2.90 39.56 -1.36
C ARG A 134 3.19 39.65 0.14
N VAL A 135 3.42 38.53 0.80
CA VAL A 135 3.72 38.47 2.22
C VAL A 135 5.07 39.11 2.52
N SER A 136 6.11 38.84 1.71
CA SER A 136 7.42 39.51 1.85
C SER A 136 7.29 41.05 1.78
N GLY A 137 6.36 41.54 0.94
CA GLY A 137 6.05 42.98 0.87
C GLY A 137 5.51 43.54 2.19
N LEU A 138 4.74 42.79 2.97
CA LEU A 138 4.28 43.22 4.30
C LEU A 138 5.44 43.40 5.28
N TYR A 139 6.43 42.50 5.23
CA TYR A 139 7.63 42.62 6.08
C TYR A 139 8.49 43.82 5.68
N VAL A 140 8.67 44.10 4.39
CA VAL A 140 9.37 45.30 3.89
C VAL A 140 8.63 46.55 4.32
N ASN A 141 7.29 46.58 4.32
CA ASN A 141 6.51 47.72 4.75
C ASN A 141 6.67 48.02 6.26
N ASN A 142 7.03 47.05 7.11
CA ASN A 142 7.35 47.34 8.50
C ASN A 142 8.49 48.35 8.66
N ASP A 143 9.56 48.21 7.87
CA ASP A 143 10.69 49.14 7.88
C ASP A 143 10.27 50.52 7.39
N PHE A 144 9.42 50.59 6.35
CA PHE A 144 8.87 51.84 5.86
C PHE A 144 8.02 52.56 6.92
N TYR A 145 7.11 51.84 7.61
CA TYR A 145 6.29 52.42 8.68
C TYR A 145 7.14 52.83 9.88
N ALA A 146 8.16 52.09 10.24
CA ALA A 146 9.10 52.46 11.30
C ALA A 146 9.83 53.75 10.97
N ALA A 147 10.31 53.91 9.74
CA ALA A 147 10.93 55.17 9.27
C ALA A 147 9.94 56.34 9.27
N ASN A 148 8.68 56.15 8.87
CA ASN A 148 7.64 57.18 8.93
C ASN A 148 7.36 57.61 10.37
N VAL A 149 7.24 56.68 11.32
CA VAL A 149 7.07 56.97 12.75
C VAL A 149 8.24 57.83 13.25
N ALA A 150 9.49 57.43 12.94
CA ALA A 150 10.69 58.20 13.34
C ALA A 150 10.68 59.62 12.76
N GLN A 151 10.23 59.80 11.51
CA GLN A 151 10.08 61.14 10.91
C GLN A 151 9.03 61.95 11.67
N ARG A 152 7.85 61.41 11.99
CA ARG A 152 6.80 62.12 12.76
C ARG A 152 7.22 62.45 14.19
N GLU A 153 8.03 61.60 14.82
CA GLU A 153 8.63 61.88 16.14
C GLU A 153 9.58 63.07 16.07
N ALA A 154 10.39 63.16 15.04
CA ALA A 154 11.29 64.32 14.81
C ALA A 154 10.48 65.61 14.53
N ASP A 155 9.37 65.51 13.77
CA ASP A 155 8.48 66.68 13.49
C ASP A 155 7.84 67.19 14.80
N LEU A 156 7.30 66.26 15.65
CA LEU A 156 6.76 66.64 16.95
C LEU A 156 7.83 67.20 17.88
N GLY A 157 9.03 66.67 17.87
CA GLY A 157 10.19 67.25 18.58
C GLY A 157 10.43 68.69 18.21
N ARG A 158 10.49 69.01 16.90
CA ARG A 158 10.68 70.37 16.39
C ARG A 158 9.55 71.34 16.80
N ALA A 159 8.30 70.89 16.71
CA ALA A 159 7.15 71.67 17.12
C ALA A 159 7.17 72.03 18.61
N ARG A 160 7.51 70.99 19.48
CA ARG A 160 7.63 71.19 20.93
C ARG A 160 8.78 72.15 21.30
N ASP A 161 9.92 72.08 20.60
CA ASP A 161 11.05 72.94 20.83
C ASP A 161 10.73 74.38 20.41
N ASP A 162 9.98 74.59 19.32
CA ASP A 162 9.54 75.90 18.89
C ASP A 162 8.56 76.52 19.90
N LEU A 163 7.55 75.76 20.36
CA LEU A 163 6.64 76.20 21.41
C LEU A 163 7.42 76.55 22.70
N ARG A 164 8.39 75.73 23.10
CA ARG A 164 9.22 75.99 24.29
C ARG A 164 10.00 77.28 24.16
N ARG A 165 10.65 77.57 23.00
CA ARG A 165 11.36 78.78 22.73
C ARG A 165 10.46 80.04 22.77
N ARG A 166 9.27 80.00 22.16
CA ARG A 166 8.28 81.08 22.15
C ARG A 166 7.71 81.35 23.56
N ALA A 167 7.37 80.25 24.30
CA ALA A 167 6.88 80.37 25.67
C ALA A 167 7.91 81.00 26.62
N ALA A 168 9.23 80.69 26.47
CA ALA A 168 10.27 81.24 27.29
C ALA A 168 10.47 82.80 27.20
N VAL A 169 10.01 83.41 26.08
CA VAL A 169 10.11 84.83 25.86
C VAL A 169 8.72 85.51 25.92
N ALA A 170 7.66 84.81 26.31
CA ALA A 170 6.32 85.37 26.36
C ALA A 170 6.20 86.58 27.28
N ASP A 171 6.82 86.53 28.44
CA ASP A 171 6.77 87.63 29.46
C ASP A 171 7.54 88.87 29.05
N THR A 172 8.40 88.77 28.03
CA THR A 172 9.17 89.92 27.52
C THR A 172 8.38 90.71 26.50
N GLY A 173 7.22 90.33 26.05
CA GLY A 173 6.41 90.93 25.01
C GLY A 173 6.98 90.78 23.58
N ALA A 174 8.03 89.99 23.41
CA ALA A 174 8.66 89.73 22.12
C ALA A 174 7.85 88.75 21.21
N VAL A 175 6.85 88.08 21.74
CA VAL A 175 5.98 87.08 21.03
C VAL A 175 4.55 87.39 21.38
N SER A 176 3.62 87.38 20.41
CA SER A 176 2.19 87.53 20.66
C SER A 176 1.53 86.31 21.29
N ALA A 177 0.43 86.51 22.00
CA ALA A 177 -0.38 85.35 22.53
C ALA A 177 -0.92 84.51 21.40
N GLU A 178 -1.19 85.02 20.25
CA GLU A 178 -1.62 84.33 19.04
C GLU A 178 -0.51 83.46 18.49
N ASP A 179 0.74 83.88 18.43
CA ASP A 179 1.89 83.09 18.01
C ASP A 179 2.11 81.89 18.93
N ILE A 180 1.86 82.04 20.23
CA ILE A 180 1.95 80.92 21.18
C ILE A 180 0.78 79.94 20.97
N ALA A 181 -0.43 80.47 20.68
CA ALA A 181 -1.56 79.58 20.36
C ALA A 181 -1.31 78.80 19.09
N HIS A 182 -0.82 79.44 18.03
CA HIS A 182 -0.44 78.72 16.80
C HIS A 182 0.68 77.67 17.02
N ALA A 183 1.65 77.97 17.88
CA ALA A 183 2.67 76.95 18.22
C ALA A 183 2.11 75.77 19.01
N ARG A 184 1.10 75.97 19.87
CA ARG A 184 0.38 74.92 20.56
C ARG A 184 -0.43 74.05 19.59
N ASP A 185 -1.14 74.66 18.65
CA ASP A 185 -1.88 73.98 17.62
C ASP A 185 -0.96 73.13 16.73
N ALA A 186 0.23 73.70 16.38
CA ALA A 186 1.26 72.98 15.62
C ALA A 186 1.73 71.73 16.37
N VAL A 187 1.92 71.76 17.71
CA VAL A 187 2.24 70.60 18.54
C VAL A 187 1.11 69.57 18.51
N SER A 188 -0.15 70.07 18.63
CA SER A 188 -1.31 69.17 18.61
C SER A 188 -1.45 68.42 17.27
N VAL A 189 -1.27 69.16 16.16
CA VAL A 189 -1.30 68.52 14.82
C VAL A 189 -0.18 67.52 14.63
N ALA A 190 1.05 67.84 15.05
CA ALA A 190 2.20 66.99 14.95
C ALA A 190 2.01 65.70 15.82
N GLN A 191 1.37 65.86 16.98
CA GLN A 191 1.07 64.72 17.88
C GLN A 191 0.02 63.80 17.27
N ALA A 192 -1.06 64.33 16.70
CA ALA A 192 -2.07 63.54 15.99
C ALA A 192 -1.49 62.84 14.77
N ALA A 193 -0.58 63.48 14.03
CA ALA A 193 0.11 62.87 12.90
C ALA A 193 1.02 61.69 13.31
N LEU A 194 1.72 61.83 14.46
CA LEU A 194 2.55 60.74 15.01
C LEU A 194 1.66 59.55 15.41
N GLU A 195 0.56 59.81 16.12
CA GLU A 195 -0.34 58.75 16.55
C GLU A 195 -0.94 58.02 15.35
N ALA A 196 -1.37 58.70 14.32
CA ALA A 196 -1.84 58.10 13.09
C ALA A 196 -0.77 57.22 12.41
N ALA A 197 0.51 57.66 12.37
CA ALA A 197 1.61 56.92 11.82
C ALA A 197 1.90 55.64 12.64
N ARG A 198 1.82 55.73 13.98
CA ARG A 198 1.99 54.57 14.87
C ARG A 198 0.91 53.54 14.64
N GLN A 199 -0.37 53.97 14.62
CA GLN A 199 -1.48 53.03 14.38
C GLN A 199 -1.38 52.34 13.02
N GLN A 200 -0.91 53.06 11.99
CA GLN A 200 -0.70 52.46 10.66
C GLN A 200 0.43 51.40 10.68
N GLY A 201 1.51 51.67 11.42
CA GLY A 201 2.58 50.73 11.65
C GLY A 201 2.12 49.49 12.44
N GLU A 202 1.37 49.69 13.51
CA GLU A 202 0.82 48.63 14.33
C GLU A 202 -0.15 47.72 13.54
N ALA A 203 -1.00 48.30 12.69
CA ALA A 203 -1.91 47.54 11.83
C ALA A 203 -1.16 46.63 10.85
N ASN A 204 -0.05 47.12 10.26
CA ASN A 204 0.79 46.28 9.39
C ASN A 204 1.56 45.23 10.19
N HIS A 205 2.06 45.62 11.39
CA HIS A 205 2.77 44.68 12.27
C HIS A 205 1.89 43.52 12.75
N ALA A 206 0.60 43.79 13.01
CA ALA A 206 -0.36 42.76 13.39
C ALA A 206 -0.51 41.67 12.30
N LEU A 207 -0.25 41.98 11.02
CA LEU A 207 -0.27 41.01 9.93
C LEU A 207 1.00 40.14 9.89
N THR A 208 2.10 40.61 10.47
CA THR A 208 3.43 39.96 10.39
C THR A 208 3.96 39.51 11.76
N ASP A 209 3.25 39.79 12.85
CA ASP A 209 3.72 39.53 14.22
C ASP A 209 3.96 38.04 14.48
N ARG A 210 5.10 37.78 15.13
CA ARG A 210 5.53 36.43 15.57
C ARG A 210 5.63 35.35 14.49
N THR A 211 5.64 35.75 13.22
CA THR A 211 5.80 34.82 12.11
C THR A 211 7.00 35.19 11.25
N THR A 212 7.49 34.22 10.49
CA THR A 212 8.40 34.44 9.37
C THR A 212 7.59 34.36 8.07
N VAL A 213 8.15 34.75 6.96
CA VAL A 213 7.48 34.61 5.65
C VAL A 213 7.06 33.16 5.42
N GLU A 214 7.94 32.21 5.73
CA GLU A 214 7.66 30.79 5.60
C GLU A 214 6.49 30.31 6.50
N GLN A 215 6.41 30.85 7.72
CA GLN A 215 5.42 30.46 8.73
C GLN A 215 4.12 31.27 8.64
N HIS A 216 4.07 32.24 7.74
CA HIS A 216 2.86 33.06 7.58
C HIS A 216 1.67 32.21 7.13
N PRO A 217 0.47 32.38 7.72
CA PRO A 217 -0.70 31.54 7.43
C PRO A 217 -1.05 31.48 5.94
N ASP A 218 -0.96 32.61 5.22
CA ASP A 218 -1.25 32.63 3.79
C ASP A 218 -0.25 31.79 2.98
N VAL A 219 1.04 31.83 3.34
CA VAL A 219 2.10 31.04 2.70
C VAL A 219 1.90 29.57 2.99
N GLN A 220 1.59 29.22 4.23
CA GLN A 220 1.29 27.83 4.61
C GLN A 220 0.05 27.28 3.90
N ALA A 221 -1.00 28.10 3.73
CA ALA A 221 -2.18 27.72 2.97
C ALA A 221 -1.87 27.48 1.48
N ALA A 222 -1.04 28.35 0.87
CA ALA A 222 -0.58 28.16 -0.50
C ALA A 222 0.36 26.95 -0.64
N ALA A 223 1.27 26.72 0.31
CA ALA A 223 2.13 25.54 0.37
C ALA A 223 1.35 24.24 0.47
N ALA A 224 0.26 24.21 1.24
CA ALA A 224 -0.62 23.05 1.32
C ALA A 224 -1.27 22.71 -0.03
N LYS A 225 -1.61 23.72 -0.85
CA LYS A 225 -2.11 23.52 -2.22
C LYS A 225 -1.04 22.91 -3.13
N VAL A 226 0.20 23.41 -3.06
CA VAL A 226 1.33 22.83 -3.79
C VAL A 226 1.53 21.38 -3.39
N ARG A 227 1.52 21.07 -2.09
CA ARG A 227 1.65 19.67 -1.60
C ARG A 227 0.56 18.78 -2.17
N THR A 228 -0.70 19.23 -2.18
CA THR A 228 -1.83 18.47 -2.74
C THR A 228 -1.65 18.24 -4.24
N ALA A 229 -1.30 19.25 -5.00
CA ALA A 229 -1.09 19.14 -6.45
C ALA A 229 0.14 18.26 -6.78
N TRP A 230 1.22 18.41 -6.01
CA TRP A 230 2.42 17.58 -6.16
C TRP A 230 2.14 16.10 -5.86
N LEU A 231 1.38 15.80 -4.81
CA LEU A 231 0.97 14.44 -4.50
C LEU A 231 0.09 13.83 -5.61
N ALA A 232 -0.81 14.62 -6.20
CA ALA A 232 -1.59 14.18 -7.34
C ALA A 232 -0.69 13.83 -8.53
N TYR A 233 0.27 14.70 -8.86
CA TYR A 233 1.25 14.48 -9.92
C TYR A 233 2.14 13.24 -9.67
N ALA A 234 2.67 13.09 -8.45
CA ALA A 234 3.51 11.95 -8.09
C ALA A 234 2.75 10.61 -8.17
N ARG A 235 1.45 10.62 -7.94
CA ARG A 235 0.57 9.44 -8.00
C ARG A 235 0.15 9.03 -9.41
N ASP A 236 0.48 9.81 -10.43
CA ASP A 236 0.29 9.41 -11.83
C ASP A 236 1.24 8.27 -12.24
N THR A 237 2.35 8.12 -11.53
CA THR A 237 3.22 6.94 -11.67
C THR A 237 2.93 5.97 -10.53
N LEU A 238 2.46 4.78 -10.87
CA LEU A 238 2.14 3.74 -9.90
C LEU A 238 3.34 2.80 -9.73
N PRO A 239 4.06 2.86 -8.61
CA PRO A 239 5.18 1.96 -8.34
C PRO A 239 4.67 0.63 -7.78
N ALA A 240 5.46 -0.44 -7.97
CA ALA A 240 5.24 -1.72 -7.34
C ALA A 240 5.37 -1.59 -5.80
N PRO A 241 4.34 -1.94 -5.02
CA PRO A 241 4.38 -1.83 -3.56
C PRO A 241 5.28 -2.88 -2.89
N VAL A 242 5.55 -3.98 -3.58
CA VAL A 242 6.40 -5.10 -3.13
C VAL A 242 7.15 -5.69 -4.32
N THR A 243 8.26 -6.38 -4.04
CA THR A 243 8.94 -7.21 -5.05
C THR A 243 8.16 -8.50 -5.25
N GLY A 244 7.88 -8.88 -6.49
CA GLY A 244 7.13 -10.10 -6.80
C GLY A 244 6.83 -10.29 -8.27
N TYR A 245 6.05 -11.32 -8.56
CA TYR A 245 5.60 -11.61 -9.91
C TYR A 245 4.27 -10.94 -10.20
N VAL A 246 4.17 -10.34 -11.39
CA VAL A 246 2.93 -9.76 -11.87
C VAL A 246 1.97 -10.87 -12.27
N ALA A 247 0.73 -10.74 -11.83
CA ALA A 247 -0.38 -11.64 -12.14
C ALA A 247 -1.66 -10.85 -12.37
N GLN A 248 -2.56 -11.40 -13.18
CA GLN A 248 -3.88 -10.84 -13.43
C GLN A 248 -3.88 -9.39 -13.91
N ARG A 249 -3.02 -9.05 -14.85
CA ARG A 249 -3.03 -7.72 -15.48
C ARG A 249 -4.35 -7.49 -16.22
N ARG A 250 -5.14 -6.56 -15.74
CA ARG A 250 -6.44 -6.17 -16.32
C ARG A 250 -6.39 -4.83 -17.03
N VAL A 251 -5.36 -4.02 -16.74
CA VAL A 251 -5.21 -2.68 -17.28
C VAL A 251 -4.65 -2.70 -18.71
N GLN A 252 -5.14 -1.78 -19.54
CA GLN A 252 -4.70 -1.57 -20.92
C GLN A 252 -4.32 -0.10 -21.14
N VAL A 253 -3.38 0.14 -22.08
CA VAL A 253 -3.04 1.49 -22.53
C VAL A 253 -4.28 2.14 -23.18
N GLY A 254 -4.52 3.42 -22.87
CA GLY A 254 -5.70 4.15 -23.29
C GLY A 254 -6.93 3.98 -22.38
N GLN A 255 -6.90 3.07 -21.43
CA GLN A 255 -7.98 2.88 -20.47
C GLN A 255 -8.02 4.03 -19.46
N ARG A 256 -9.22 4.55 -19.19
CA ARG A 256 -9.44 5.47 -18.07
C ARG A 256 -9.68 4.69 -16.79
N VAL A 257 -8.93 5.01 -15.74
CA VAL A 257 -9.00 4.35 -14.43
C VAL A 257 -9.37 5.32 -13.33
N ALA A 258 -9.95 4.80 -12.25
CA ALA A 258 -10.36 5.58 -11.09
C ALA A 258 -9.78 4.95 -9.81
N PRO A 259 -9.66 5.71 -8.71
CA PRO A 259 -9.17 5.21 -7.42
C PRO A 259 -9.90 3.93 -6.98
N GLY A 260 -9.11 2.94 -6.52
CA GLY A 260 -9.64 1.66 -6.06
C GLY A 260 -9.91 0.63 -7.18
N THR A 261 -9.77 0.97 -8.46
CA THR A 261 -9.90 0.01 -9.57
C THR A 261 -8.69 -0.94 -9.58
N PRO A 262 -8.87 -2.28 -9.44
CA PRO A 262 -7.76 -3.22 -9.50
C PRO A 262 -7.15 -3.26 -10.91
N LEU A 263 -5.88 -2.92 -11.04
CA LEU A 263 -5.16 -2.90 -12.32
C LEU A 263 -4.43 -4.22 -12.58
N MET A 264 -3.74 -4.72 -11.57
CA MET A 264 -3.02 -5.99 -11.58
C MET A 264 -2.76 -6.44 -10.15
N ALA A 265 -2.27 -7.66 -10.00
CA ALA A 265 -1.81 -8.19 -8.73
C ALA A 265 -0.30 -8.47 -8.78
N ILE A 266 0.40 -8.25 -7.66
CA ILE A 266 1.80 -8.60 -7.48
C ILE A 266 1.89 -9.65 -6.38
N VAL A 267 2.54 -10.76 -6.67
CA VAL A 267 2.66 -11.93 -5.79
C VAL A 267 4.11 -12.07 -5.36
N PRO A 268 4.44 -11.76 -4.10
CA PRO A 268 5.76 -12.07 -3.54
C PRO A 268 5.85 -13.58 -3.28
N LEU A 269 6.78 -14.26 -3.95
CA LEU A 269 6.95 -15.72 -3.81
C LEU A 269 7.88 -16.13 -2.66
N ASP A 270 8.53 -15.18 -2.00
CA ASP A 270 9.38 -15.36 -0.82
C ASP A 270 8.58 -15.54 0.48
N GLY A 271 7.31 -15.17 0.48
CA GLY A 271 6.41 -15.22 1.63
C GLY A 271 5.20 -16.13 1.43
N VAL A 272 5.33 -17.21 0.65
CA VAL A 272 4.24 -18.18 0.47
C VAL A 272 4.23 -19.20 1.62
N TRP A 273 3.05 -19.74 1.87
CA TRP A 273 2.80 -20.80 2.86
C TRP A 273 1.93 -21.87 2.24
N VAL A 274 1.69 -22.96 2.96
CA VAL A 274 0.77 -24.01 2.52
C VAL A 274 -0.42 -24.04 3.47
N ASP A 275 -1.62 -23.97 2.91
CA ASP A 275 -2.86 -24.23 3.62
C ASP A 275 -3.25 -25.69 3.38
N ALA A 276 -3.05 -26.52 4.39
CA ALA A 276 -3.32 -27.95 4.34
C ALA A 276 -4.63 -28.27 5.07
N ASN A 277 -5.57 -28.89 4.36
CA ASN A 277 -6.88 -29.22 4.87
C ASN A 277 -6.88 -30.60 5.54
N PHE A 278 -6.80 -30.62 6.87
CA PHE A 278 -6.87 -31.85 7.65
C PHE A 278 -8.31 -32.15 8.10
N LYS A 279 -8.66 -33.45 8.16
CA LYS A 279 -9.95 -33.87 8.68
C LYS A 279 -10.04 -33.60 10.18
N GLU A 280 -11.23 -33.31 10.68
CA GLU A 280 -11.49 -33.01 12.10
C GLU A 280 -10.85 -34.06 13.06
N VAL A 281 -10.89 -35.34 12.68
CA VAL A 281 -10.34 -36.43 13.51
C VAL A 281 -8.81 -36.40 13.60
N GLN A 282 -8.11 -35.84 12.61
CA GLN A 282 -6.66 -35.73 12.56
C GLN A 282 -6.12 -34.60 13.46
N LEU A 283 -6.93 -33.58 13.74
CA LEU A 283 -6.53 -32.40 14.50
C LEU A 283 -6.29 -32.69 16.00
N LYS A 284 -6.73 -33.86 16.50
CA LYS A 284 -6.65 -34.21 17.93
C LYS A 284 -5.22 -34.08 18.48
N HIS A 285 -4.23 -34.53 17.71
CA HIS A 285 -2.82 -34.59 18.11
C HIS A 285 -1.95 -33.50 17.47
N MET A 286 -2.55 -32.66 16.61
CA MET A 286 -1.82 -31.59 15.94
C MET A 286 -1.62 -30.37 16.85
N ARG A 287 -0.43 -29.78 16.81
CA ARG A 287 -0.03 -28.62 17.61
C ARG A 287 0.79 -27.64 16.77
N ILE A 288 0.75 -26.37 17.14
CA ILE A 288 1.60 -25.33 16.54
C ILE A 288 3.06 -25.64 16.85
N GLY A 289 3.93 -25.48 15.85
CA GLY A 289 5.35 -25.74 15.92
C GLY A 289 5.78 -27.14 15.49
N GLN A 290 4.84 -28.08 15.31
CA GLN A 290 5.18 -29.45 14.84
C GLN A 290 5.83 -29.39 13.45
N PRO A 291 6.84 -30.24 13.21
CA PRO A 291 7.50 -30.31 11.92
C PRO A 291 6.61 -31.00 10.88
N VAL A 292 6.70 -30.50 9.66
CA VAL A 292 5.92 -30.98 8.53
C VAL A 292 6.84 -31.18 7.34
N THR A 293 6.67 -32.31 6.64
CA THR A 293 7.32 -32.58 5.36
C THR A 293 6.32 -32.45 4.23
N LEU A 294 6.69 -31.71 3.19
CA LEU A 294 5.80 -31.45 2.07
C LEU A 294 6.47 -31.86 0.76
N THR A 295 5.66 -32.29 -0.20
CA THR A 295 6.11 -32.57 -1.57
C THR A 295 5.15 -31.94 -2.56
N SER A 296 5.69 -31.41 -3.67
CA SER A 296 4.90 -30.84 -4.74
C SER A 296 5.02 -31.69 -6.00
N ASP A 297 3.91 -31.89 -6.69
CA ASP A 297 3.89 -32.65 -7.94
C ASP A 297 4.72 -32.00 -9.05
N VAL A 298 4.91 -30.66 -9.01
CA VAL A 298 5.73 -29.92 -9.98
C VAL A 298 7.20 -30.38 -9.96
N TYR A 299 7.74 -30.65 -8.78
CA TYR A 299 9.13 -31.08 -8.61
C TYR A 299 9.26 -32.58 -8.34
N GLY A 300 8.12 -33.29 -8.19
CA GLY A 300 8.06 -34.70 -7.89
C GLY A 300 8.58 -35.05 -6.49
N ARG A 301 8.61 -36.35 -6.19
CA ARG A 301 8.96 -36.86 -4.84
C ARG A 301 10.44 -36.68 -4.46
N GLY A 302 11.28 -36.24 -5.38
CA GLY A 302 12.71 -36.00 -5.14
C GLY A 302 13.00 -34.71 -4.39
N VAL A 303 12.11 -33.72 -4.48
CA VAL A 303 12.22 -32.45 -3.76
C VAL A 303 11.25 -32.45 -2.58
N ARG A 304 11.81 -32.37 -1.39
CA ARG A 304 11.04 -32.25 -0.14
C ARG A 304 11.20 -30.87 0.41
N TYR A 305 10.11 -30.31 0.89
CA TYR A 305 10.10 -29.07 1.65
C TYR A 305 9.86 -29.39 3.11
N HIS A 306 10.55 -28.67 3.97
CA HIS A 306 10.34 -28.73 5.40
C HIS A 306 9.59 -27.48 5.87
N GLY A 307 8.68 -27.66 6.78
CA GLY A 307 7.88 -26.59 7.31
C GLY A 307 7.52 -26.84 8.76
N ARG A 308 6.77 -25.88 9.32
CA ARG A 308 6.20 -26.01 10.67
C ARG A 308 4.76 -25.53 10.65
N ILE A 309 3.93 -26.16 11.47
CA ILE A 309 2.57 -25.68 11.71
C ILE A 309 2.66 -24.31 12.37
N GLU A 310 2.15 -23.29 11.67
CA GLU A 310 2.11 -21.90 12.14
C GLU A 310 0.81 -21.60 12.90
N GLY A 311 -0.29 -22.23 12.47
CA GLY A 311 -1.59 -22.02 13.10
C GLY A 311 -2.71 -22.82 12.45
N PHE A 312 -3.83 -22.79 13.12
CA PHE A 312 -5.08 -23.41 12.67
C PHE A 312 -6.06 -22.31 12.28
N SER A 313 -6.80 -22.51 11.18
CA SER A 313 -7.86 -21.58 10.79
C SER A 313 -8.93 -21.51 11.89
N ALA A 314 -9.56 -20.33 12.05
CA ALA A 314 -10.63 -20.13 13.03
C ALA A 314 -11.92 -20.90 12.71
N GLY A 315 -12.04 -21.48 11.51
CA GLY A 315 -13.20 -22.26 11.10
C GLY A 315 -12.95 -23.10 9.85
N THR A 316 -13.86 -24.01 9.58
CA THR A 316 -13.83 -24.86 8.39
C THR A 316 -14.19 -24.06 7.14
N GLY A 317 -13.78 -24.51 5.97
CA GLY A 317 -14.12 -23.85 4.70
C GLY A 317 -15.63 -23.66 4.49
N SER A 318 -16.46 -24.58 4.99
CA SER A 318 -17.92 -24.48 4.93
C SER A 318 -18.49 -23.38 5.83
N ALA A 319 -17.82 -23.05 6.96
CA ALA A 319 -18.24 -21.98 7.86
C ALA A 319 -18.06 -20.58 7.27
N PHE A 320 -17.07 -20.41 6.36
CA PHE A 320 -16.76 -19.15 5.70
C PHE A 320 -17.27 -19.08 4.26
N ALA A 321 -17.98 -20.13 3.79
CA ALA A 321 -18.56 -20.10 2.45
C ALA A 321 -19.69 -19.06 2.35
N THR A 322 -19.75 -18.35 1.23
CA THR A 322 -20.80 -17.33 0.95
C THR A 322 -22.22 -17.95 0.98
N LEU A 323 -22.34 -19.23 0.63
CA LEU A 323 -23.55 -20.03 0.74
C LEU A 323 -23.23 -21.34 1.49
N PRO A 324 -23.34 -21.34 2.83
CA PRO A 324 -23.13 -22.56 3.61
C PRO A 324 -24.13 -23.63 3.19
N ALA A 325 -23.64 -24.86 2.99
CA ALA A 325 -24.51 -26.00 2.70
C ALA A 325 -25.46 -26.22 3.87
N GLN A 326 -26.74 -25.97 3.66
CA GLN A 326 -27.80 -26.25 4.66
C GLN A 326 -28.47 -27.58 4.33
N ASN A 327 -28.30 -28.56 5.21
CA ASN A 327 -29.09 -29.81 5.15
C ASN A 327 -30.48 -29.57 5.78
N ALA A 328 -31.28 -28.70 5.17
CA ALA A 328 -32.58 -28.27 5.73
C ALA A 328 -33.73 -29.26 5.51
N THR A 329 -33.58 -30.22 4.59
CA THR A 329 -34.64 -31.16 4.23
C THR A 329 -34.10 -32.56 4.06
N GLY A 330 -34.47 -33.47 4.96
CA GLY A 330 -34.19 -34.91 4.83
C GLY A 330 -33.31 -35.50 5.93
N ASN A 331 -32.81 -36.72 5.73
CA ASN A 331 -31.95 -37.42 6.64
C ASN A 331 -30.67 -36.64 6.93
N TRP A 332 -30.42 -36.37 8.22
CA TRP A 332 -29.16 -35.79 8.67
C TRP A 332 -28.01 -36.78 8.42
N ILE A 333 -27.02 -36.36 7.65
CA ILE A 333 -25.80 -37.13 7.37
C ILE A 333 -24.64 -36.35 7.97
N LYS A 334 -23.83 -36.96 8.83
CA LYS A 334 -22.61 -36.39 9.35
C LYS A 334 -21.58 -36.28 8.22
N ILE A 335 -21.30 -35.05 7.78
CA ILE A 335 -20.23 -34.75 6.81
C ILE A 335 -18.97 -34.43 7.61
N VAL A 336 -17.89 -35.17 7.37
CA VAL A 336 -16.58 -34.89 7.98
C VAL A 336 -16.08 -33.55 7.44
N GLN A 337 -15.89 -32.60 8.34
CA GLN A 337 -15.35 -31.29 7.99
C GLN A 337 -13.81 -31.32 7.91
N ARG A 338 -13.25 -30.41 7.11
CA ARG A 338 -11.82 -30.18 7.04
C ARG A 338 -11.50 -28.79 7.57
N LEU A 339 -10.42 -28.69 8.33
CA LEU A 339 -9.91 -27.43 8.85
C LEU A 339 -8.60 -27.09 8.16
N PRO A 340 -8.45 -25.88 7.58
CA PRO A 340 -7.18 -25.42 7.05
C PRO A 340 -6.15 -25.22 8.17
N VAL A 341 -4.99 -25.81 7.99
CA VAL A 341 -3.81 -25.65 8.85
C VAL A 341 -2.75 -24.94 8.05
N ARG A 342 -2.30 -23.79 8.54
CA ARG A 342 -1.26 -22.99 7.90
C ARG A 342 0.11 -23.53 8.27
N ILE A 343 0.92 -23.79 7.25
CA ILE A 343 2.26 -24.34 7.36
C ILE A 343 3.24 -23.33 6.75
N ALA A 344 4.15 -22.82 7.57
CA ALA A 344 5.26 -22.02 7.11
C ALA A 344 6.36 -22.91 6.51
N LEU A 345 6.89 -22.52 5.36
CA LEU A 345 7.95 -23.23 4.64
C LEU A 345 9.32 -22.69 4.99
N ASP A 346 10.37 -23.51 4.82
CA ASP A 346 11.76 -23.05 4.94
C ASP A 346 12.10 -22.10 3.77
N PRO A 347 12.51 -20.85 4.05
CA PRO A 347 12.82 -19.88 3.01
C PRO A 347 13.98 -20.30 2.09
N ALA A 348 14.96 -21.07 2.60
CA ALA A 348 16.10 -21.52 1.81
C ALA A 348 15.68 -22.56 0.75
N GLU A 349 14.80 -23.49 1.12
CA GLU A 349 14.25 -24.48 0.19
C GLU A 349 13.31 -23.83 -0.84
N LEU A 350 12.53 -22.84 -0.42
CA LEU A 350 11.66 -22.07 -1.28
C LEU A 350 12.46 -21.24 -2.30
N ALA A 351 13.61 -20.69 -1.91
CA ALA A 351 14.50 -19.97 -2.81
C ALA A 351 15.16 -20.90 -3.84
N ALA A 352 15.50 -22.14 -3.44
CA ALA A 352 16.08 -23.17 -4.35
C ALA A 352 15.04 -23.72 -5.33
N HIS A 353 13.81 -23.92 -4.89
CA HIS A 353 12.70 -24.48 -5.66
C HIS A 353 11.43 -23.63 -5.45
N PRO A 354 11.27 -22.50 -6.19
CA PRO A 354 10.16 -21.59 -5.99
C PRO A 354 8.79 -22.22 -6.24
N LEU A 355 7.87 -22.05 -5.30
CA LEU A 355 6.49 -22.49 -5.42
C LEU A 355 5.60 -21.34 -5.92
N ARG A 356 4.58 -21.67 -6.69
CA ARG A 356 3.57 -20.72 -7.14
C ARG A 356 2.26 -20.92 -6.39
N ILE A 357 1.54 -19.84 -6.15
CA ILE A 357 0.23 -19.90 -5.49
C ILE A 357 -0.72 -20.78 -6.29
N GLY A 358 -1.49 -21.63 -5.58
CA GLY A 358 -2.47 -22.53 -6.16
C GLY A 358 -1.94 -23.92 -6.54
N LEU A 359 -0.63 -24.15 -6.41
CA LEU A 359 -0.08 -25.52 -6.60
C LEU A 359 -0.55 -26.44 -5.48
N SER A 360 -0.90 -27.68 -5.84
CA SER A 360 -1.22 -28.74 -4.89
C SER A 360 0.03 -29.31 -4.25
N MET A 361 -0.10 -29.71 -3.00
CA MET A 361 0.96 -30.30 -2.18
C MET A 361 0.45 -31.53 -1.47
N ALA A 362 1.31 -32.52 -1.29
CA ALA A 362 1.10 -33.57 -0.31
C ALA A 362 1.87 -33.25 0.97
N VAL A 363 1.19 -33.37 2.09
CA VAL A 363 1.66 -32.91 3.40
C VAL A 363 1.64 -34.08 4.40
N ASP A 364 2.73 -34.22 5.13
CA ASP A 364 2.92 -35.20 6.20
C ASP A 364 3.39 -34.47 7.46
N ALA A 365 2.52 -34.44 8.47
CA ALA A 365 2.78 -33.78 9.75
C ALA A 365 3.18 -34.80 10.81
N ASP A 366 4.33 -34.60 11.46
CA ASP A 366 4.78 -35.39 12.60
C ASP A 366 4.16 -34.89 13.90
N THR A 367 3.27 -35.66 14.48
CA THR A 367 2.50 -35.31 15.68
C THR A 367 3.04 -35.90 16.97
N ARG A 368 4.29 -36.36 17.02
CA ARG A 368 4.91 -36.97 18.23
C ARG A 368 5.00 -35.96 19.38
N ASP A 369 5.30 -34.71 19.06
CA ASP A 369 5.40 -33.65 20.05
C ASP A 369 4.07 -32.92 20.19
N GLU A 370 3.34 -33.21 21.24
CA GLU A 370 2.08 -32.58 21.58
C GLU A 370 2.23 -31.38 22.58
N SER A 371 3.46 -30.96 22.89
CA SER A 371 3.72 -29.89 23.86
C SER A 371 3.28 -28.50 23.38
N GLY A 372 3.13 -28.31 22.08
CA GLY A 372 2.67 -27.06 21.47
C GLY A 372 1.21 -26.72 21.78
N SER A 373 0.84 -25.46 21.58
CA SER A 373 -0.56 -24.98 21.72
C SER A 373 -1.38 -25.33 20.47
N GLN A 374 -2.69 -25.45 20.66
CA GLN A 374 -3.66 -25.46 19.54
C GLN A 374 -4.14 -24.08 19.16
N LEU A 375 -3.99 -23.09 20.04
CA LEU A 375 -4.34 -21.70 19.77
C LEU A 375 -3.06 -20.88 19.60
N GLY A 376 -2.98 -20.16 18.51
CA GLY A 376 -1.85 -19.28 18.24
C GLY A 376 -1.74 -18.14 19.25
N ALA A 377 -0.52 -17.82 19.67
CA ALA A 377 -0.26 -16.55 20.33
C ALA A 377 -0.37 -15.41 19.31
N ALA A 378 -0.71 -14.21 19.77
CA ALA A 378 -0.74 -13.02 18.92
C ALA A 378 0.64 -12.81 18.28
N GLN A 379 0.73 -13.00 16.99
CA GLN A 379 1.94 -12.71 16.22
C GLN A 379 1.85 -11.30 15.64
N ASN A 380 2.91 -10.52 15.83
CA ASN A 380 3.05 -9.20 15.21
C ASN A 380 3.50 -9.37 13.73
N THR A 381 2.66 -9.92 12.89
CA THR A 381 2.91 -9.96 11.46
C THR A 381 2.65 -8.57 10.88
N ARG A 382 3.69 -7.88 10.43
CA ARG A 382 3.59 -6.56 9.83
C ARG A 382 3.90 -6.64 8.33
N TYR A 383 2.87 -6.51 7.53
CA TYR A 383 3.05 -6.25 6.10
C TYR A 383 3.11 -4.74 5.90
N ARG A 384 4.24 -4.22 5.43
CA ARG A 384 4.49 -2.78 5.28
C ARG A 384 5.20 -2.51 3.96
N THR A 385 4.79 -1.45 3.29
CA THR A 385 5.55 -0.85 2.19
C THR A 385 5.98 0.56 2.57
N ASP A 386 7.16 0.97 2.17
CA ASP A 386 7.73 2.32 2.36
C ASP A 386 7.83 3.11 1.05
N VAL A 387 7.36 2.54 -0.05
CA VAL A 387 7.44 3.12 -1.40
C VAL A 387 6.88 4.54 -1.46
N PHE A 388 5.87 4.85 -0.65
CA PHE A 388 5.21 6.15 -0.62
C PHE A 388 5.75 7.10 0.47
N ALA A 389 6.67 6.64 1.33
CA ALA A 389 7.11 7.38 2.53
C ALA A 389 7.90 8.66 2.20
N HIS A 390 8.49 8.74 1.02
CA HIS A 390 9.32 9.88 0.60
C HIS A 390 8.54 10.99 -0.11
N TYR A 391 7.26 10.77 -0.44
CA TYR A 391 6.47 11.75 -1.19
C TYR A 391 6.29 13.07 -0.46
N ASP A 392 6.03 13.05 0.84
CA ASP A 392 5.86 14.29 1.63
C ASP A 392 7.17 15.09 1.69
N ALA A 393 8.31 14.42 1.91
CA ALA A 393 9.61 15.08 1.96
C ALA A 393 10.01 15.70 0.60
N GLN A 394 9.65 15.07 -0.51
CA GLN A 394 9.90 15.64 -1.84
C GLN A 394 9.01 16.86 -2.11
N ALA A 395 7.74 16.81 -1.71
CA ALA A 395 6.84 17.95 -1.80
C ALA A 395 7.35 19.14 -0.98
N ASP A 396 7.79 18.89 0.26
CA ASP A 396 8.34 19.92 1.14
C ASP A 396 9.61 20.56 0.57
N ALA A 397 10.49 19.76 -0.01
CA ALA A 397 11.71 20.26 -0.66
C ALA A 397 11.41 21.21 -1.83
N GLU A 398 10.38 20.90 -2.64
CA GLU A 398 9.96 21.79 -3.75
C GLU A 398 9.30 23.07 -3.23
N ILE A 399 8.46 22.96 -2.20
CA ILE A 399 7.85 24.11 -1.52
C ILE A 399 8.93 25.05 -0.98
N ASP A 400 9.90 24.53 -0.24
CA ASP A 400 11.00 25.31 0.33
C ASP A 400 11.84 26.03 -0.74
N LYS A 401 12.06 25.35 -1.85
CA LYS A 401 12.76 25.93 -3.01
C LYS A 401 12.00 27.11 -3.57
N ILE A 402 10.68 26.99 -3.77
CA ILE A 402 9.83 28.07 -4.29
C ILE A 402 9.81 29.25 -3.33
N ILE A 403 9.67 29.01 -2.01
CA ILE A 403 9.66 30.04 -0.99
C ILE A 403 10.99 30.83 -1.03
N ARG A 404 12.12 30.14 -0.96
CA ARG A 404 13.46 30.76 -0.96
C ARG A 404 13.72 31.57 -2.22
N GLN A 405 13.35 31.04 -3.40
CA GLN A 405 13.53 31.78 -4.67
C GLN A 405 12.73 33.07 -4.70
N ASN A 406 11.48 33.05 -4.24
CA ASN A 406 10.62 34.24 -4.27
C ASN A 406 10.94 35.24 -3.16
N GLU A 407 11.44 34.83 -2.00
CA GLU A 407 11.97 35.73 -0.99
C GLU A 407 13.22 36.49 -1.47
N MET A 408 14.17 35.77 -2.11
CA MET A 408 15.37 36.42 -2.67
C MET A 408 15.01 37.48 -3.71
N VAL A 409 14.06 37.17 -4.59
CA VAL A 409 13.57 38.12 -5.59
C VAL A 409 12.96 39.38 -4.92
N SER A 410 12.13 39.19 -3.89
CA SER A 410 11.48 40.27 -3.16
C SER A 410 12.51 41.18 -2.45
N ARG A 411 13.50 40.61 -1.79
CA ARG A 411 14.60 41.34 -1.14
C ARG A 411 15.48 42.08 -2.14
N ALA A 412 15.79 41.48 -3.28
CA ALA A 412 16.57 42.11 -4.34
C ALA A 412 15.83 43.30 -4.95
N MET A 413 14.51 43.19 -5.15
CA MET A 413 13.68 44.31 -5.65
C MET A 413 13.59 45.44 -4.63
N ALA A 414 13.48 45.16 -3.33
CA ALA A 414 13.46 46.16 -2.26
C ALA A 414 14.83 46.86 -2.09
N ALA A 415 15.93 46.19 -2.40
CA ALA A 415 17.28 46.76 -2.32
C ALA A 415 17.68 47.64 -3.55
N GLN A 416 16.92 47.58 -4.64
CA GLN A 416 17.17 48.45 -5.80
C GLN A 416 16.70 49.88 -5.47
N PRO A 417 17.59 50.89 -5.52
CA PRO A 417 17.16 52.28 -5.35
C PRO A 417 16.17 52.57 -6.46
N GLN A 418 14.99 53.07 -6.09
CA GLN A 418 14.00 53.55 -7.05
C GLN A 418 14.68 54.62 -7.91
N SER A 419 15.04 54.25 -9.13
CA SER A 419 15.45 55.23 -10.13
C SER A 419 14.28 56.21 -10.28
N GLN A 420 14.50 57.44 -9.85
CA GLN A 420 13.55 58.55 -10.00
C GLN A 420 12.98 58.51 -11.41
N PRO A 421 11.66 58.69 -11.60
CA PRO A 421 11.10 58.89 -12.92
C PRO A 421 11.82 60.10 -13.53
N GLN A 422 12.47 59.88 -14.66
CA GLN A 422 13.02 61.01 -15.47
C GLN A 422 11.85 61.92 -15.75
N SER A 423 11.76 62.98 -14.92
CA SER A 423 10.94 64.11 -15.20
C SER A 423 11.29 64.58 -16.60
N GLN A 424 10.31 64.60 -17.44
CA GLN A 424 10.25 65.19 -18.77
C GLN A 424 11.20 66.33 -18.89
N ARG A 425 12.31 66.19 -19.60
CA ARG A 425 12.95 67.34 -20.32
C ARG A 425 11.98 67.69 -21.43
N VAL A 426 11.05 68.55 -21.12
CA VAL A 426 10.37 69.35 -22.12
C VAL A 426 11.46 70.11 -22.84
N ALA A 427 11.78 69.71 -24.04
CA ALA A 427 12.61 70.47 -24.95
C ALA A 427 11.83 71.70 -25.34
N SER A 428 12.19 72.80 -24.72
CA SER A 428 11.93 74.15 -25.23
C SER A 428 12.74 74.32 -26.52
N HIS A 429 12.18 73.91 -27.64
CA HIS A 429 12.54 74.40 -28.93
C HIS A 429 11.57 75.54 -29.27
N GLU A 430 11.87 76.69 -28.71
CA GLU A 430 11.32 77.94 -29.23
C GLU A 430 12.03 78.39 -30.49
N HIS A 431 11.20 78.56 -31.44
CA HIS A 431 11.19 79.67 -32.37
C HIS A 431 12.53 80.35 -32.70
N LYS A 432 13.04 80.08 -33.85
CA LYS A 432 13.59 81.04 -34.78
C LYS A 432 13.21 80.57 -36.17
N ALA A 433 12.09 81.13 -36.60
CA ALA A 433 11.76 81.16 -37.99
C ALA A 433 11.31 82.57 -38.30
N ASN A 434 11.82 83.08 -39.36
CA ASN A 434 11.40 84.19 -40.18
C ASN A 434 12.05 85.50 -39.95
N ALA A 435 13.01 85.68 -40.77
CA ALA A 435 13.06 86.86 -41.62
C ALA A 435 14.01 86.59 -42.78
N GLY A 436 13.45 86.62 -44.01
CA GLY A 436 14.17 86.50 -45.26
C GLY A 436 13.29 85.81 -46.33
#